data_2e14aedbdfdde4edec3ad9e794818b2d
#
_entry.id   2e14aedbdfdde4edec3ad9e794818b2d
#
_cell.length_a   1.000
_cell.length_b   1.000
_cell.length_c   1.000
_cell.angle_alpha   90.00
_cell.angle_beta   90.00
_cell.angle_gamma   90.00
#
_symmetry.space_group_name_H-M   'P 1'
#
loop_
_entity.id
_entity.type
_entity.pdbx_description
1 polymer ?
#
loop_
_entity_poly.entity_id
_entity_poly.type
_entity_poly.pdbx_seq_one_letter_code
_entity_poly.pdbx_strand_id
1 'polypeptide(L)'
;MAAAEASKDKWVIGVDVDQYAESATVISSSMKMLGNSVYQALVAYYSDKWGDGTTWVLDSTNDGVGLAMDNAKWRKFSKSDYDALYKAVQEGQYPINNKYDIGVNDLGLKYVKVTEVAD
;
A
#
# COMPACT_ATOMS: atom_id res chain seq x y z
N MET A 1 -13.36 9.83 -4.56
CA MET A 1 -14.45 8.96 -5.06
C MET A 1 -15.41 9.73 -5.98
N ALA A 2 -15.96 10.86 -5.58
CA ALA A 2 -16.92 11.62 -6.40
C ALA A 2 -16.50 11.88 -7.87
N ALA A 3 -15.23 12.22 -8.11
CA ALA A 3 -14.73 12.42 -9.48
C ALA A 3 -14.75 11.12 -10.32
N ALA A 4 -14.51 9.98 -9.71
CA ALA A 4 -14.60 8.69 -10.40
C ALA A 4 -16.05 8.29 -10.67
N GLU A 5 -16.95 8.56 -9.73
CA GLU A 5 -18.39 8.32 -9.88
C GLU A 5 -19.00 9.17 -10.98
N ALA A 6 -18.57 10.44 -11.10
CA ALA A 6 -19.00 11.35 -12.14
C ALA A 6 -18.40 11.02 -13.53
N SER A 7 -17.45 10.09 -13.60
CA SER A 7 -16.73 9.74 -14.82
C SER A 7 -16.99 8.28 -15.20
N LYS A 8 -17.18 8.05 -16.49
CA LYS A 8 -17.34 6.68 -17.00
C LYS A 8 -16.01 5.93 -16.96
N ASP A 9 -16.03 4.65 -16.54
CA ASP A 9 -14.89 3.73 -16.54
C ASP A 9 -13.67 4.24 -15.76
N LYS A 10 -13.91 4.97 -14.66
CA LYS A 10 -12.86 5.38 -13.71
C LYS A 10 -12.97 4.63 -12.41
N TRP A 11 -11.81 4.31 -11.86
CA TRP A 11 -11.69 3.47 -10.66
C TRP A 11 -10.80 4.15 -9.62
N VAL A 12 -10.98 3.75 -8.37
CA VAL A 12 -10.22 4.28 -7.23
C VAL A 12 -9.59 3.11 -6.47
N ILE A 13 -8.37 3.30 -6.04
CA ILE A 13 -7.76 2.51 -4.97
C ILE A 13 -7.91 3.29 -3.68
N GLY A 14 -8.60 2.71 -2.70
CA GLY A 14 -8.74 3.29 -1.36
C GLY A 14 -7.44 3.24 -0.57
N VAL A 15 -7.41 3.87 0.59
CA VAL A 15 -6.23 4.00 1.44
C VAL A 15 -6.58 3.74 2.91
N ASP A 16 -5.63 3.22 3.66
CA ASP A 16 -5.63 2.95 5.10
C ASP A 16 -6.47 1.74 5.51
N VAL A 17 -7.74 1.71 5.18
CA VAL A 17 -8.67 0.62 5.46
C VAL A 17 -9.37 0.17 4.17
N ASP A 18 -10.02 -1.00 4.19
CA ASP A 18 -10.79 -1.42 3.02
C ASP A 18 -12.03 -0.54 2.82
N GLN A 19 -11.98 0.28 1.81
CA GLN A 19 -13.01 1.27 1.44
C GLN A 19 -14.00 0.74 0.38
N TYR A 20 -14.08 -0.57 0.18
CA TYR A 20 -14.90 -1.17 -0.89
C TYR A 20 -16.38 -0.76 -0.84
N ALA A 21 -16.90 -0.47 0.36
CA ALA A 21 -18.28 -0.09 0.58
C ALA A 21 -18.56 1.41 0.39
N GLU A 22 -17.53 2.24 0.33
CA GLU A 22 -17.65 3.70 0.18
C GLU A 22 -18.18 4.09 -1.21
N SER A 23 -17.80 3.32 -2.24
CA SER A 23 -18.26 3.54 -3.61
C SER A 23 -18.11 2.29 -4.47
N ALA A 24 -19.02 2.13 -5.44
CA ALA A 24 -18.91 1.09 -6.46
C ALA A 24 -17.62 1.23 -7.30
N THR A 25 -17.03 2.42 -7.39
CA THR A 25 -15.80 2.70 -8.13
C THR A 25 -14.53 2.30 -7.39
N VAL A 26 -14.60 1.96 -6.09
CA VAL A 26 -13.45 1.43 -5.34
C VAL A 26 -13.23 -0.03 -5.73
N ILE A 27 -12.07 -0.32 -6.34
CA ILE A 27 -11.71 -1.67 -6.78
C ILE A 27 -10.90 -2.46 -5.77
N SER A 28 -10.16 -1.79 -4.92
CA SER A 28 -9.38 -2.33 -3.79
C SER A 28 -8.91 -1.16 -2.93
N SER A 29 -8.16 -1.44 -1.87
CA SER A 29 -7.58 -0.42 -0.98
C SER A 29 -6.16 -0.80 -0.60
N SER A 30 -5.26 0.19 -0.58
CA SER A 30 -3.93 0.08 0.02
C SER A 30 -4.08 0.17 1.53
N MET A 31 -3.85 -0.94 2.21
CA MET A 31 -4.15 -1.12 3.62
C MET A 31 -2.95 -0.80 4.51
N LYS A 32 -3.19 -0.13 5.62
CA LYS A 32 -2.33 -0.22 6.81
C LYS A 32 -2.87 -1.32 7.71
N MET A 33 -2.05 -2.33 7.98
CA MET A 33 -2.45 -3.49 8.78
C MET A 33 -2.37 -3.17 10.27
N LEU A 34 -3.22 -2.25 10.74
CA LEU A 34 -3.19 -1.72 12.10
C LEU A 34 -3.33 -2.80 13.18
N GLY A 35 -4.15 -3.83 12.92
CA GLY A 35 -4.26 -4.97 13.82
C GLY A 35 -2.93 -5.70 14.01
N ASN A 36 -2.19 -5.94 12.93
CA ASN A 36 -0.85 -6.55 13.00
C ASN A 36 0.13 -5.66 13.75
N SER A 37 0.06 -4.34 13.54
CA SER A 37 0.92 -3.37 14.24
C SER A 37 0.73 -3.44 15.75
N VAL A 38 -0.52 -3.44 16.20
CA VAL A 38 -0.85 -3.55 17.63
C VAL A 38 -0.43 -4.92 18.18
N TYR A 39 -0.70 -5.99 17.43
CA TYR A 39 -0.30 -7.34 17.84
C TYR A 39 1.21 -7.47 18.02
N GLN A 40 2.01 -6.98 17.05
CA GLN A 40 3.47 -6.99 17.14
C GLN A 40 3.98 -6.16 18.32
N ALA A 41 3.38 -5.00 18.58
CA ALA A 41 3.73 -4.16 19.74
C ALA A 41 3.48 -4.90 21.05
N LEU A 42 2.33 -5.56 21.20
CA LEU A 42 2.00 -6.35 22.39
C LEU A 42 2.94 -7.55 22.55
N VAL A 43 3.24 -8.27 21.48
CA VAL A 43 4.20 -9.39 21.50
C VAL A 43 5.58 -8.89 21.97
N ALA A 44 6.06 -7.77 21.43
CA ALA A 44 7.34 -7.21 21.86
C ALA A 44 7.33 -6.80 23.33
N TYR A 45 6.25 -6.16 23.79
CA TYR A 45 6.10 -5.75 25.18
C TYR A 45 6.14 -6.95 26.14
N TYR A 46 5.33 -7.97 25.89
CA TYR A 46 5.26 -9.16 26.77
C TYR A 46 6.47 -10.10 26.64
N SER A 47 7.34 -9.88 25.66
CA SER A 47 8.57 -10.66 25.45
C SER A 47 9.83 -9.89 25.90
N ASP A 48 9.67 -8.79 26.62
CA ASP A 48 10.78 -7.90 27.06
C ASP A 48 11.65 -7.39 25.90
N LYS A 49 11.05 -7.27 24.68
CA LYS A 49 11.70 -6.75 23.47
C LYS A 49 11.21 -5.36 23.08
N TRP A 50 10.42 -4.74 23.92
CA TRP A 50 9.96 -3.38 23.72
C TRP A 50 11.13 -2.42 23.88
N GLY A 51 11.54 -1.77 22.79
CA GLY A 51 12.63 -0.78 22.83
C GLY A 51 12.10 0.61 23.16
N ASP A 52 12.63 1.25 24.18
CA ASP A 52 12.27 2.61 24.54
C ASP A 52 12.72 3.59 23.47
N GLY A 53 11.78 4.39 22.93
CA GLY A 53 12.05 5.46 21.99
C GLY A 53 12.50 5.01 20.58
N THR A 54 12.34 3.74 20.23
CA THR A 54 12.66 3.25 18.88
C THR A 54 11.51 3.50 17.92
N THR A 55 11.83 3.89 16.68
CA THR A 55 10.86 3.96 15.58
C THR A 55 10.77 2.61 14.88
N TRP A 56 9.57 2.06 14.78
CA TRP A 56 9.32 0.84 14.03
C TRP A 56 8.83 1.18 12.63
N VAL A 57 9.44 0.57 11.65
CA VAL A 57 8.96 0.61 10.27
C VAL A 57 8.10 -0.62 10.05
N LEU A 58 6.83 -0.39 9.72
CA LEU A 58 5.86 -1.44 9.43
C LEU A 58 5.59 -1.41 7.92
N ASP A 59 6.14 -2.37 7.21
CA ASP A 59 6.10 -2.49 5.76
C ASP A 59 5.70 -3.91 5.32
N SER A 60 6.00 -4.29 4.09
CA SER A 60 5.68 -5.63 3.56
C SER A 60 6.48 -6.74 4.25
N THR A 61 7.66 -6.47 4.81
CA THR A 61 8.52 -7.50 5.41
C THR A 61 7.99 -8.03 6.74
N ASN A 62 7.09 -7.26 7.38
CA ASN A 62 6.46 -7.60 8.65
C ASN A 62 4.93 -7.52 8.62
N ASP A 63 4.35 -7.64 7.42
CA ASP A 63 2.90 -7.58 7.19
C ASP A 63 2.23 -6.30 7.73
N GLY A 64 2.97 -5.19 7.70
CA GLY A 64 2.47 -3.87 8.13
C GLY A 64 1.60 -3.17 7.10
N VAL A 65 1.69 -3.57 5.83
CA VAL A 65 0.92 -3.03 4.71
C VAL A 65 0.42 -4.16 3.80
N GLY A 66 -0.57 -3.88 2.97
CA GLY A 66 -1.09 -4.85 2.01
C GLY A 66 -2.19 -4.27 1.12
N LEU A 67 -2.79 -5.10 0.28
CA LEU A 67 -4.00 -4.76 -0.48
C LEU A 67 -5.22 -5.47 0.09
N ALA A 68 -6.35 -4.78 0.08
CA ALA A 68 -7.64 -5.41 0.35
C ALA A 68 -8.00 -6.33 -0.82
N MET A 69 -7.98 -7.65 -0.61
CA MET A 69 -8.26 -8.63 -1.66
C MET A 69 -9.63 -9.28 -1.54
N ASP A 70 -10.21 -9.36 -0.34
CA ASP A 70 -11.46 -10.09 -0.08
C ASP A 70 -12.67 -9.49 -0.81
N ASN A 71 -12.73 -8.15 -0.87
CA ASN A 71 -13.79 -7.40 -1.54
C ASN A 71 -13.31 -6.72 -2.84
N ALA A 72 -12.13 -7.09 -3.32
CA ALA A 72 -11.54 -6.46 -4.49
C ALA A 72 -12.31 -6.79 -5.78
N LYS A 73 -12.45 -5.79 -6.65
CA LYS A 73 -13.21 -5.89 -7.92
C LYS A 73 -12.27 -6.00 -9.12
N TRP A 74 -11.17 -6.73 -8.97
CA TRP A 74 -10.21 -6.95 -10.04
C TRP A 74 -10.82 -7.77 -11.19
N ARG A 75 -10.52 -7.39 -12.43
CA ARG A 75 -11.01 -8.12 -13.62
C ARG A 75 -10.08 -9.26 -14.06
N LYS A 76 -8.78 -9.09 -13.89
CA LYS A 76 -7.73 -10.01 -14.37
C LYS A 76 -6.69 -10.37 -13.32
N PHE A 77 -6.61 -9.61 -12.24
CA PHE A 77 -5.67 -9.80 -11.15
C PHE A 77 -6.31 -10.65 -10.07
N SER A 78 -5.69 -11.75 -9.72
CA SER A 78 -6.22 -12.70 -8.73
C SER A 78 -5.49 -12.58 -7.38
N LYS A 79 -6.04 -13.22 -6.37
CA LYS A 79 -5.35 -13.33 -5.08
C LYS A 79 -4.01 -14.05 -5.20
N SER A 80 -3.90 -15.09 -6.02
CA SER A 80 -2.64 -15.79 -6.25
C SER A 80 -1.59 -14.91 -6.92
N ASP A 81 -1.99 -14.03 -7.85
CA ASP A 81 -1.07 -13.05 -8.45
C ASP A 81 -0.59 -12.05 -7.41
N TYR A 82 -1.51 -11.60 -6.54
CA TYR A 82 -1.15 -10.73 -5.43
C TYR A 82 -0.16 -11.40 -4.48
N ASP A 83 -0.44 -12.62 -4.04
CA ASP A 83 0.40 -13.34 -3.08
C ASP A 83 1.82 -13.55 -3.65
N ALA A 84 1.93 -13.85 -4.95
CA ALA A 84 3.22 -13.98 -5.63
C ALA A 84 3.99 -12.65 -5.69
N LEU A 85 3.31 -11.55 -6.06
CA LEU A 85 3.91 -10.22 -6.09
C LEU A 85 4.30 -9.74 -4.70
N TYR A 86 3.43 -9.93 -3.72
CA TYR A 86 3.68 -9.53 -2.34
C TYR A 86 4.92 -10.21 -1.78
N LYS A 87 5.05 -11.53 -2.01
CA LYS A 87 6.24 -12.29 -1.65
C LYS A 87 7.49 -11.76 -2.34
N ALA A 88 7.42 -11.45 -3.63
CA ALA A 88 8.56 -10.89 -4.37
C ALA A 88 8.98 -9.51 -3.84
N VAL A 89 8.04 -8.68 -3.38
CA VAL A 89 8.33 -7.41 -2.69
C VAL A 89 9.00 -7.67 -1.34
N GLN A 90 8.49 -8.62 -0.54
CA GLN A 90 9.10 -9.00 0.74
C GLN A 90 10.54 -9.50 0.58
N GLU A 91 10.82 -10.21 -0.50
CA GLU A 91 12.16 -10.72 -0.85
C GLU A 91 13.07 -9.66 -1.47
N GLY A 92 12.61 -8.41 -1.63
CA GLY A 92 13.39 -7.30 -2.19
C GLY A 92 13.63 -7.38 -3.70
N GLN A 93 12.87 -8.20 -4.43
CA GLN A 93 12.99 -8.31 -5.89
C GLN A 93 12.57 -7.02 -6.61
N TYR A 94 11.76 -6.19 -5.96
CA TYR A 94 11.33 -4.88 -6.45
C TYR A 94 11.81 -3.79 -5.48
N PRO A 95 12.90 -3.09 -5.78
CA PRO A 95 13.38 -2.01 -4.94
C PRO A 95 12.37 -0.87 -4.92
N ILE A 96 11.89 -0.53 -3.72
CA ILE A 96 10.96 0.59 -3.51
C ILE A 96 11.78 1.78 -3.02
N ASN A 97 11.71 2.88 -3.77
CA ASN A 97 12.38 4.11 -3.39
C ASN A 97 11.53 4.83 -2.33
N ASN A 98 12.13 5.06 -1.15
CA ASN A 98 11.53 5.78 -0.04
C ASN A 98 12.28 7.09 0.30
N LYS A 99 13.10 7.60 -0.62
CA LYS A 99 13.83 8.86 -0.42
C LYS A 99 12.90 10.04 -0.66
N TYR A 100 12.98 11.03 0.23
CA TYR A 100 12.17 12.24 0.18
C TYR A 100 12.78 13.37 -0.68
N ASP A 101 14.07 13.26 -0.96
CA ASP A 101 14.90 14.28 -1.64
C ASP A 101 15.22 13.93 -3.09
N ILE A 102 14.48 12.98 -3.65
CA ILE A 102 14.68 12.57 -5.04
C ILE A 102 13.92 13.50 -6.00
N GLY A 103 14.62 14.05 -6.97
CA GLY A 103 14.01 14.85 -8.02
C GLY A 103 13.20 14.01 -9.01
N VAL A 104 12.22 14.62 -9.66
CA VAL A 104 11.36 13.94 -10.64
C VAL A 104 12.18 13.28 -11.75
N ASN A 105 13.28 13.90 -12.16
CA ASN A 105 14.19 13.41 -13.21
C ASN A 105 14.97 12.16 -12.79
N ASP A 106 15.11 11.93 -11.48
CA ASP A 106 15.88 10.82 -10.91
C ASP A 106 15.01 9.57 -10.70
N LEU A 107 13.70 9.66 -10.94
CA LEU A 107 12.75 8.57 -10.78
C LEU A 107 12.87 7.48 -11.85
N GLY A 108 13.62 7.72 -12.94
CA GLY A 108 13.82 6.73 -14.01
C GLY A 108 12.53 6.28 -14.71
N LEU A 109 11.51 7.14 -14.77
CA LEU A 109 10.18 6.79 -15.30
C LEU A 109 10.24 6.55 -16.81
N LYS A 110 9.81 5.38 -17.26
CA LYS A 110 9.80 4.99 -18.68
C LYS A 110 8.49 5.32 -19.39
N TYR A 111 7.38 5.28 -18.67
CA TYR A 111 6.03 5.30 -19.24
C TYR A 111 5.17 6.48 -18.74
N VAL A 112 5.71 7.27 -17.84
CA VAL A 112 5.02 8.42 -17.25
C VAL A 112 5.84 9.66 -17.48
N LYS A 113 5.21 10.71 -18.01
CA LYS A 113 5.76 12.06 -18.06
C LYS A 113 5.21 12.84 -16.89
N VAL A 114 6.07 13.31 -16.01
CA VAL A 114 5.69 14.21 -14.92
C VAL A 114 5.88 15.66 -15.39
N THR A 115 4.90 16.50 -15.10
CA THR A 115 4.99 17.95 -15.33
C THR A 115 4.82 18.60 -13.97
N GLU A 116 5.81 19.36 -13.55
CA GLU A 116 5.68 20.18 -12.34
C GLU A 116 4.70 21.33 -12.64
N VAL A 117 3.73 21.49 -11.77
CA VAL A 117 2.79 22.60 -11.82
C VAL A 117 3.32 23.64 -10.83
N ALA A 118 3.70 24.82 -11.33
CA ALA A 118 4.09 25.92 -10.46
C ALA A 118 2.86 26.38 -9.65
N ASP A 119 3.08 26.66 -8.37
CA ASP A 119 2.09 27.23 -7.46
C ASP A 119 1.70 28.66 -7.86
#